data_8e4259e825786122567e6c12162a1064
#
_entry.id   8e4259e825786122567e6c12162a1064
#
_cell.length_a   1.000
_cell.length_b   1.000
_cell.length_c   1.000
_cell.angle_alpha   90.00
_cell.angle_beta   90.00
_cell.angle_gamma   90.00
#
_symmetry.space_group_name_H-M   'P 1'
#
loop_
_entity.id
_entity.type
_entity.pdbx_description
1 polymer ?
#
loop_
_entity_poly.entity_id
_entity_poly.type
_entity_poly.pdbx_seq_one_letter_code
_entity_poly.pdbx_strand_id
1 'polypeptide(L)'
;MSLEKIINDAWENKDQISPNADQELKDAINQIIADLDSGAVRAAEKINDQWIAHQHIKKAIMLSFRIYPMENLNGPYSSWYDKAHLLKGKTAGWTKEDHEKAGFRMVPNSPVRKDHLLERMRF
;
A
#
# COMPACT_ATOMS: atom_id res chain seq x y z
N MET A 1 -20.89 4.01 -7.55
CA MET A 1 -20.57 2.58 -7.34
C MET A 1 -19.62 2.46 -6.16
N SER A 2 -19.80 1.49 -5.29
CA SER A 2 -18.95 1.33 -4.13
C SER A 2 -17.53 0.89 -4.52
N LEU A 3 -16.54 1.24 -3.68
CA LEU A 3 -15.15 0.82 -3.91
C LEU A 3 -15.05 -0.71 -3.97
N GLU A 4 -15.76 -1.39 -3.06
CA GLU A 4 -15.73 -2.85 -3.02
C GLU A 4 -16.22 -3.46 -4.33
N LYS A 5 -17.31 -2.94 -4.89
CA LYS A 5 -17.85 -3.44 -6.14
C LYS A 5 -16.89 -3.19 -7.31
N ILE A 6 -16.32 -2.01 -7.39
CA ILE A 6 -15.36 -1.68 -8.45
C ILE A 6 -14.17 -2.65 -8.42
N ILE A 7 -13.64 -2.92 -7.23
CA ILE A 7 -12.51 -3.81 -7.06
C ILE A 7 -12.88 -5.26 -7.40
N ASN A 8 -14.04 -5.74 -6.92
CA ASN A 8 -14.46 -7.11 -7.19
C ASN A 8 -14.73 -7.35 -8.67
N ASP A 9 -15.34 -6.38 -9.34
CA ASP A 9 -15.59 -6.48 -10.78
C ASP A 9 -14.27 -6.52 -11.57
N ALA A 10 -13.32 -5.66 -11.20
CA ALA A 10 -12.00 -5.66 -11.85
C ALA A 10 -11.23 -6.96 -11.61
N TRP A 11 -11.36 -7.53 -10.43
CA TRP A 11 -10.67 -8.78 -10.08
C TRP A 11 -11.06 -9.93 -11.01
N GLU A 12 -12.30 -9.99 -11.43
CA GLU A 12 -12.77 -11.01 -12.37
C GLU A 12 -12.07 -10.91 -13.72
N ASN A 13 -11.53 -9.75 -14.06
CA ASN A 13 -10.80 -9.50 -15.31
C ASN A 13 -9.34 -9.11 -15.05
N LYS A 14 -8.77 -9.60 -13.97
CA LYS A 14 -7.44 -9.15 -13.51
C LYS A 14 -6.33 -9.34 -14.54
N ASP A 15 -6.42 -10.37 -15.37
CA ASP A 15 -5.40 -10.65 -16.38
C ASP A 15 -5.37 -9.61 -17.49
N GLN A 16 -6.40 -8.80 -17.62
CA GLN A 16 -6.49 -7.72 -18.61
C GLN A 16 -6.17 -6.34 -17.99
N ILE A 17 -5.94 -6.28 -16.70
CA ILE A 17 -5.62 -5.03 -16.01
C ILE A 17 -4.15 -4.68 -16.25
N SER A 18 -3.91 -3.43 -16.66
CA SER A 18 -2.59 -2.90 -16.99
C SER A 18 -2.51 -1.43 -16.58
N PRO A 19 -1.35 -0.76 -16.75
CA PRO A 19 -1.26 0.67 -16.50
C PRO A 19 -2.22 1.53 -17.35
N ASN A 20 -2.82 0.95 -18.39
CA ASN A 20 -3.83 1.63 -19.23
C ASN A 20 -5.27 1.44 -18.70
N ALA A 21 -5.44 0.92 -17.50
CA ALA A 21 -6.75 0.72 -16.90
C ALA A 21 -7.54 2.02 -16.75
N ASP A 22 -8.87 1.90 -16.64
CA ASP A 22 -9.75 3.04 -16.47
C ASP A 22 -9.39 3.87 -15.23
N GLN A 23 -9.57 5.19 -15.34
CA GLN A 23 -9.27 6.09 -14.24
C GLN A 23 -10.11 5.80 -13.00
N GLU A 24 -11.37 5.40 -13.19
CA GLU A 24 -12.25 5.02 -12.07
C GLU A 24 -11.63 3.88 -11.25
N LEU A 25 -11.09 2.86 -11.92
CA LEU A 25 -10.44 1.75 -11.23
C LEU A 25 -9.16 2.21 -10.52
N LYS A 26 -8.35 3.01 -11.20
CA LYS A 26 -7.12 3.54 -10.59
C LYS A 26 -7.42 4.36 -9.34
N ASP A 27 -8.44 5.22 -9.42
CA ASP A 27 -8.86 6.06 -8.30
C ASP A 27 -9.36 5.20 -7.13
N ALA A 28 -10.12 4.15 -7.41
CA ALA A 28 -10.62 3.24 -6.38
C ALA A 28 -9.47 2.51 -5.68
N ILE A 29 -8.51 2.00 -6.44
CA ILE A 29 -7.34 1.32 -5.89
C ILE A 29 -6.52 2.28 -5.03
N ASN A 30 -6.26 3.48 -5.54
CA ASN A 30 -5.46 4.48 -4.82
C ASN A 30 -6.16 4.96 -3.55
N GLN A 31 -7.50 5.05 -3.56
CA GLN A 31 -8.25 5.42 -2.37
C GLN A 31 -8.09 4.36 -1.28
N ILE A 32 -8.18 3.08 -1.64
CA ILE A 32 -8.00 2.00 -0.67
C ILE A 32 -6.58 2.00 -0.11
N ILE A 33 -5.57 2.22 -0.95
CA ILE A 33 -4.18 2.31 -0.49
C ILE A 33 -4.00 3.50 0.47
N ALA A 34 -4.59 4.65 0.16
CA ALA A 34 -4.54 5.81 1.05
C ALA A 34 -5.22 5.53 2.39
N ASP A 35 -6.33 4.81 2.38
CA ASP A 35 -7.05 4.43 3.59
C ASP A 35 -6.23 3.44 4.44
N LEU A 36 -5.51 2.53 3.79
CA LEU A 36 -4.59 1.62 4.49
C LEU A 36 -3.40 2.39 5.09
N ASP A 37 -2.86 3.34 4.35
CA ASP A 37 -1.72 4.16 4.79
C ASP A 37 -2.07 4.98 6.03
N SER A 38 -3.27 5.54 6.08
CA SER A 38 -3.75 6.33 7.21
C SER A 38 -4.25 5.48 8.38
N GLY A 39 -4.50 4.20 8.15
CA GLY A 39 -5.10 3.32 9.16
C GLY A 39 -6.61 3.37 9.22
N ALA A 40 -7.26 4.07 8.26
CA ALA A 40 -8.73 4.13 8.21
C ALA A 40 -9.34 2.76 7.94
N VAL A 41 -8.65 1.91 7.20
CA VAL A 41 -9.06 0.51 6.97
C VAL A 41 -7.89 -0.43 7.23
N ARG A 42 -8.21 -1.70 7.45
CA ARG A 42 -7.25 -2.78 7.62
C ARG A 42 -7.57 -3.91 6.67
N ALA A 43 -6.54 -4.59 6.14
CA ALA A 43 -6.73 -5.77 5.31
C ALA A 43 -7.30 -6.94 6.12
N ALA A 44 -6.92 -7.03 7.37
CA ALA A 44 -7.46 -8.00 8.31
C ALA A 44 -7.59 -7.36 9.68
N GLU A 45 -8.64 -7.71 10.41
CA GLU A 45 -8.86 -7.16 11.74
C GLU A 45 -9.62 -8.15 12.60
N LYS A 46 -9.49 -7.99 13.92
CA LYS A 46 -10.17 -8.83 14.89
C LYS A 46 -11.47 -8.18 15.30
N ILE A 47 -12.58 -8.84 14.98
CA ILE A 47 -13.93 -8.38 15.30
C ILE A 47 -14.62 -9.50 16.08
N ASN A 48 -15.14 -9.19 17.28
CA ASN A 48 -15.81 -10.15 18.14
C ASN A 48 -14.97 -11.42 18.37
N ASP A 49 -13.68 -11.23 18.67
CA ASP A 49 -12.70 -12.30 18.89
C ASP A 49 -12.41 -13.20 17.68
N GLN A 50 -12.84 -12.79 16.49
CA GLN A 50 -12.57 -13.52 15.25
C GLN A 50 -11.76 -12.65 14.29
N TRP A 51 -10.76 -13.24 13.64
CA TRP A 51 -10.01 -12.57 12.58
C TRP A 51 -10.81 -12.59 11.29
N ILE A 52 -11.01 -11.40 10.72
CA ILE A 52 -11.73 -11.23 9.46
C ILE A 52 -10.78 -10.58 8.46
N ALA A 53 -10.62 -11.23 7.29
CA ALA A 53 -9.87 -10.66 6.18
C ALA A 53 -10.85 -10.01 5.20
N HIS A 54 -10.59 -8.75 4.87
CA HIS A 54 -11.40 -8.00 3.89
C HIS A 54 -10.85 -8.29 2.50
N GLN A 55 -11.52 -9.19 1.78
CA GLN A 55 -11.02 -9.70 0.51
C GLN A 55 -10.87 -8.60 -0.54
N HIS A 56 -11.79 -7.63 -0.61
CA HIS A 56 -11.67 -6.55 -1.60
C HIS A 56 -10.44 -5.67 -1.35
N ILE A 57 -10.03 -5.51 -0.11
CA ILE A 57 -8.81 -4.75 0.22
C ILE A 57 -7.58 -5.49 -0.26
N LYS A 58 -7.50 -6.80 0.00
CA LYS A 58 -6.41 -7.64 -0.51
C LYS A 58 -6.34 -7.62 -2.02
N LYS A 59 -7.49 -7.73 -2.68
CA LYS A 59 -7.58 -7.66 -4.14
C LYS A 59 -7.09 -6.32 -4.66
N ALA A 60 -7.45 -5.21 -4.01
CA ALA A 60 -7.00 -3.88 -4.40
C ALA A 60 -5.48 -3.76 -4.32
N ILE A 61 -4.85 -4.28 -3.27
CA ILE A 61 -3.40 -4.30 -3.15
C ILE A 61 -2.78 -5.06 -4.33
N MET A 62 -3.29 -6.23 -4.63
CA MET A 62 -2.77 -7.04 -5.73
C MET A 62 -2.99 -6.38 -7.09
N LEU A 63 -4.16 -5.77 -7.31
CA LEU A 63 -4.44 -5.03 -8.54
C LEU A 63 -3.52 -3.81 -8.68
N SER A 64 -3.09 -3.21 -7.60
CA SER A 64 -2.19 -2.06 -7.66
C SER A 64 -0.89 -2.40 -8.39
N PHE A 65 -0.40 -3.62 -8.25
CA PHE A 65 0.81 -4.06 -8.96
C PHE A 65 0.61 -4.21 -10.46
N ARG A 66 -0.63 -4.23 -10.92
CA ARG A 66 -0.94 -4.29 -12.36
C ARG A 66 -1.11 -2.92 -12.99
N ILE A 67 -1.53 -1.93 -12.23
CA ILE A 67 -1.75 -0.57 -12.75
C ILE A 67 -0.51 0.32 -12.68
N TYR A 68 0.53 -0.11 -11.99
CA TYR A 68 1.77 0.65 -11.88
C TYR A 68 2.91 -0.05 -12.64
N PRO A 69 3.77 0.74 -13.31
CA PRO A 69 4.90 0.18 -14.05
C PRO A 69 6.07 -0.11 -13.14
N MET A 70 7.04 -0.84 -13.68
CA MET A 70 8.36 -0.98 -13.08
C MET A 70 9.07 0.36 -13.07
N GLU A 71 9.86 0.62 -12.04
CA GLU A 71 10.63 1.86 -11.90
C GLU A 71 12.05 1.58 -11.48
N ASN A 72 12.97 2.41 -11.98
CA ASN A 72 14.35 2.41 -11.50
C ASN A 72 14.48 3.38 -10.33
N LEU A 73 14.97 2.90 -9.21
CA LEU A 73 15.14 3.67 -7.98
C LEU A 73 16.62 3.73 -7.64
N ASN A 74 17.14 4.95 -7.46
CA ASN A 74 18.52 5.17 -7.06
C ASN A 74 18.57 5.59 -5.60
N GLY A 75 19.32 4.86 -4.81
CA GLY A 75 19.56 5.18 -3.41
C GLY A 75 21.01 5.49 -3.16
N PRO A 76 21.38 5.87 -1.92
CA PRO A 76 22.77 6.20 -1.58
C PRO A 76 23.72 5.01 -1.65
N TYR A 77 23.23 3.78 -1.55
CA TYR A 77 24.07 2.58 -1.49
C TYR A 77 23.80 1.59 -2.62
N SER A 78 22.66 1.69 -3.29
CA SER A 78 22.24 0.71 -4.29
C SER A 78 21.23 1.33 -5.24
N SER A 79 20.93 0.62 -6.32
CA SER A 79 19.78 0.92 -7.17
C SER A 79 18.87 -0.30 -7.19
N TRP A 80 17.58 -0.06 -7.39
CA TRP A 80 16.57 -1.10 -7.42
C TRP A 80 15.68 -0.92 -8.65
N TYR A 81 15.11 -2.03 -9.11
CA TYR A 81 14.18 -2.01 -10.23
C TYR A 81 12.96 -2.84 -9.87
N ASP A 82 11.86 -2.15 -9.54
CA ASP A 82 10.63 -2.80 -9.08
C ASP A 82 9.46 -1.82 -9.20
N LYS A 83 8.27 -2.31 -8.88
CA LYS A 83 7.08 -1.48 -8.75
C LYS A 83 7.10 -0.85 -7.37
N ALA A 84 7.40 0.43 -7.30
CA ALA A 84 7.70 1.11 -6.04
C ALA A 84 6.58 2.01 -5.53
N HIS A 85 5.39 1.94 -6.14
CA HIS A 85 4.28 2.83 -5.80
C HIS A 85 3.87 2.76 -4.32
N LEU A 86 4.02 1.61 -3.68
CA LEU A 86 3.68 1.45 -2.27
C LEU A 86 4.76 1.95 -1.31
N LEU A 87 5.97 2.19 -1.81
CA LEU A 87 7.08 2.69 -0.99
C LEU A 87 7.14 4.21 -0.94
N LYS A 88 6.64 4.87 -1.99
CA LYS A 88 6.71 6.32 -2.10
C LYS A 88 5.73 6.98 -1.13
N GLY A 89 6.23 7.89 -0.32
CA GLY A 89 5.41 8.68 0.58
C GLY A 89 5.17 8.10 1.97
N LYS A 90 5.52 6.83 2.23
CA LYS A 90 5.33 6.26 3.58
C LYS A 90 6.32 6.86 4.57
N THR A 91 7.60 6.61 4.36
CA THR A 91 8.67 7.21 5.17
C THR A 91 9.59 8.08 4.34
N ALA A 92 9.33 8.20 3.03
CA ALA A 92 10.10 9.07 2.16
C ALA A 92 9.99 10.51 2.64
N GLY A 93 11.12 11.16 2.82
CA GLY A 93 11.14 12.53 3.31
C GLY A 93 10.99 12.69 4.82
N TRP A 94 10.94 11.59 5.56
CA TRP A 94 10.95 11.68 7.01
C TRP A 94 12.22 12.37 7.50
N THR A 95 12.06 13.28 8.46
CA THR A 95 13.16 13.96 9.13
C THR A 95 13.64 13.14 10.31
N LYS A 96 14.74 13.59 10.92
CA LYS A 96 15.22 13.01 12.18
C LYS A 96 14.12 13.01 13.24
N GLU A 97 13.38 14.11 13.32
CA GLU A 97 12.29 14.27 14.31
C GLU A 97 11.16 13.26 14.05
N ASP A 98 10.84 12.99 12.78
CA ASP A 98 9.83 12.00 12.44
C ASP A 98 10.22 10.61 12.91
N HIS A 99 11.49 10.24 12.70
CA HIS A 99 12.01 8.95 13.16
C HIS A 99 12.03 8.84 14.69
N GLU A 100 12.41 9.91 15.37
CA GLU A 100 12.42 9.93 16.84
C GLU A 100 11.00 9.76 17.40
N LYS A 101 10.01 10.42 16.81
CA LYS A 101 8.61 10.30 17.23
C LYS A 101 8.07 8.89 16.98
N ALA A 102 8.47 8.25 15.90
CA ALA A 102 8.04 6.90 15.58
C ALA A 102 8.55 5.89 16.61
N GLY A 103 9.72 6.15 17.21
CA GLY A 103 10.24 5.39 18.34
C GLY A 103 10.84 4.03 17.99
N PHE A 104 11.24 3.82 16.73
CA PHE A 104 11.90 2.59 16.32
C PHE A 104 13.07 2.90 15.38
N ARG A 105 13.97 1.95 15.24
CA ARG A 105 15.08 2.06 14.29
C ARG A 105 14.65 1.50 12.93
N MET A 106 15.05 2.21 11.87
CA MET A 106 14.95 1.71 10.51
C MET A 106 16.34 1.53 9.94
N VAL A 107 16.76 0.30 9.77
CA VAL A 107 18.07 -0.01 9.19
C VAL A 107 18.01 0.32 7.68
N PRO A 108 19.08 0.93 7.11
CA PRO A 108 19.11 1.19 5.67
C PRO A 108 18.77 -0.06 4.86
N ASN A 109 18.00 0.15 3.79
CA ASN A 109 17.41 -0.85 2.91
C ASN A 109 16.19 -1.57 3.51
N SER A 110 15.65 -1.09 4.63
CA SER A 110 14.37 -1.60 5.14
C SER A 110 13.22 -0.94 4.38
N PRO A 111 12.40 -1.68 3.63
CA PRO A 111 11.23 -1.11 2.98
C PRO A 111 10.03 -1.09 3.91
N VAL A 112 9.25 -0.01 3.85
CA VAL A 112 7.95 0.07 4.51
C VAL A 112 6.94 0.53 3.48
N ARG A 113 5.93 -0.28 3.24
CA ARG A 113 4.92 -0.04 2.22
C ARG A 113 3.74 0.74 2.79
N LYS A 114 3.06 1.49 1.92
CA LYS A 114 1.87 2.26 2.31
C LYS A 114 0.72 1.39 2.83
N ASP A 115 0.67 0.12 2.41
CA ASP A 115 -0.37 -0.80 2.87
C ASP A 115 -0.09 -1.35 4.28
N HIS A 116 1.00 -0.91 4.92
CA HIS A 116 1.29 -1.19 6.32
C HIS A 116 1.00 0.01 7.21
N LEU A 117 0.39 -0.23 8.35
CA LEU A 117 0.27 0.78 9.39
C LEU A 117 1.46 0.68 10.33
N LEU A 118 2.19 1.80 10.48
CA LEU A 118 3.28 1.87 11.43
C LEU A 118 2.75 2.32 12.79
N GLU A 119 3.06 1.55 13.82
CA GLU A 119 2.72 1.91 15.19
C GLU A 119 3.98 2.23 15.97
N ARG A 120 3.86 3.24 16.85
CA ARG A 120 4.97 3.58 17.73
C ARG A 120 5.26 2.43 18.68
N MET A 121 6.54 2.08 18.82
CA MET A 121 6.95 1.10 19.84
C MET A 121 6.64 1.64 21.24
N ARG A 122 6.05 0.79 22.06
CA ARG A 122 5.82 1.06 23.48
C ARG A 122 6.72 0.16 24.29
N PHE A 123 7.45 0.77 25.20
CA PHE A 123 8.31 0.06 26.11
C PHE A 123 7.66 0.02 27.49
#